data_de2e42fe00f5a7dce0e09b5193948ba7
#
_entry.id   de2e42fe00f5a7dce0e09b5193948ba7
#
_cell.length_a   1.000
_cell.length_b   1.000
_cell.length_c   1.000
_cell.angle_alpha   90.00
_cell.angle_beta   90.00
_cell.angle_gamma   90.00
#
_symmetry.space_group_name_H-M   'P 1'
#
loop_
_entity.id
_entity.type
_entity.pdbx_description
1 polymer ?
#
loop_
_entity_poly.entity_id
_entity_poly.type
_entity_poly.pdbx_seq_one_letter_code
_entity_poly.pdbx_strand_id
1 'polypeptide(L)'
;MNAALKTHVMDWSKYTVEEWLNQYGAYIQICRMKSGNMPDSLGVNQIYWLICENNKDYGSRKNQIVCNISDDEAEEIRKLIIDIQFSDRICQSAKVAVRLFIEKNVRGLSLDQMVREFALSRSSINNMVYAGKYYLAGHDKRLKID
;
A
#
# COMPACT_ATOMS: atom_id res chain seq x y z
N MET A 1 -14.76 8.18 -34.90
CA MET A 1 -13.39 8.42 -34.51
C MET A 1 -13.22 8.17 -33.03
N ASN A 2 -12.53 7.12 -32.71
CA ASN A 2 -12.29 6.78 -31.33
C ASN A 2 -11.42 7.85 -30.71
N ALA A 3 -12.00 8.70 -29.86
CA ALA A 3 -11.20 9.34 -28.86
C ALA A 3 -10.40 8.20 -28.24
N ALA A 4 -9.15 8.08 -28.62
CA ALA A 4 -8.27 7.14 -28.03
C ALA A 4 -8.44 7.32 -26.52
N LEU A 5 -9.00 6.34 -25.86
CA LEU A 5 -8.87 6.19 -24.45
C LEU A 5 -7.36 6.29 -24.23
N LYS A 6 -6.91 7.47 -23.91
CA LYS A 6 -5.56 7.67 -23.39
C LYS A 6 -5.53 6.88 -22.10
N THR A 7 -5.21 5.61 -22.23
CA THR A 7 -4.79 4.84 -21.09
C THR A 7 -3.66 5.63 -20.46
N HIS A 8 -3.94 6.24 -19.34
CA HIS A 8 -2.93 6.94 -18.59
C HIS A 8 -1.90 5.90 -18.17
N VAL A 9 -0.80 5.86 -18.90
CA VAL A 9 0.31 4.99 -18.55
C VAL A 9 1.03 5.65 -17.38
N MET A 10 0.85 5.07 -16.21
CA MET A 10 1.51 5.52 -14.99
C MET A 10 3.01 5.37 -15.13
N ASP A 11 3.76 6.39 -14.77
CA ASP A 11 5.21 6.32 -14.70
C ASP A 11 5.64 5.75 -13.34
N TRP A 12 5.84 4.45 -13.30
CA TRP A 12 6.25 3.74 -12.09
C TRP A 12 7.69 4.08 -11.66
N SER A 13 8.49 4.66 -12.54
CA SER A 13 9.87 5.04 -12.22
C SER A 13 9.98 6.34 -11.40
N LYS A 14 8.88 7.08 -11.28
CA LYS A 14 8.83 8.35 -10.57
C LYS A 14 9.17 8.23 -9.08
N TYR A 15 8.73 7.15 -8.46
CA TYR A 15 8.98 6.87 -7.05
C TYR A 15 9.45 5.43 -6.85
N THR A 16 10.11 5.18 -5.71
CA THR A 16 10.40 3.80 -5.28
C THR A 16 9.11 3.13 -4.82
N VAL A 17 9.14 1.80 -4.69
CA VAL A 17 7.98 1.04 -4.22
C VAL A 17 7.51 1.51 -2.84
N GLU A 18 8.43 1.81 -1.95
CA GLU A 18 8.10 2.33 -0.61
C GLU A 18 7.44 3.69 -0.69
N GLU A 19 7.95 4.57 -1.53
CA GLU A 19 7.39 5.90 -1.72
C GLU A 19 5.98 5.83 -2.33
N TRP A 20 5.74 4.95 -3.30
CA TRP A 20 4.41 4.73 -3.85
C TRP A 20 3.41 4.29 -2.77
N LEU A 21 3.80 3.35 -1.92
CA LEU A 21 2.95 2.86 -0.85
C LEU A 21 2.70 3.95 0.21
N ASN A 22 3.73 4.74 0.53
CA ASN A 22 3.57 5.87 1.44
C ASN A 22 2.57 6.90 0.89
N GLN A 23 2.68 7.21 -0.39
CA GLN A 23 1.75 8.13 -1.05
C GLN A 23 0.33 7.57 -1.12
N TYR A 24 0.20 6.27 -1.34
CA TYR A 24 -1.10 5.61 -1.30
C TYR A 24 -1.76 5.72 0.08
N GLY A 25 -0.98 5.53 1.13
CA GLY A 25 -1.47 5.74 2.50
C GLY A 25 -1.91 7.16 2.77
N ALA A 26 -1.16 8.15 2.29
CA ALA A 26 -1.54 9.55 2.38
C ALA A 26 -2.85 9.84 1.62
N TYR A 27 -2.99 9.27 0.43
CA TYR A 27 -4.20 9.37 -0.38
C TYR A 27 -5.43 8.85 0.37
N ILE A 28 -5.32 7.66 0.96
CA ILE A 28 -6.42 7.07 1.74
C ILE A 28 -6.81 7.97 2.92
N GLN A 29 -5.83 8.48 3.66
CA GLN A 29 -6.11 9.36 4.79
C GLN A 29 -6.82 10.64 4.38
N ILE A 30 -6.39 11.25 3.28
CA ILE A 30 -7.02 12.48 2.77
C ILE A 30 -8.46 12.20 2.34
N CYS A 31 -8.71 11.08 1.67
CA CYS A 31 -10.06 10.67 1.29
C CYS A 31 -10.98 10.52 2.51
N ARG A 32 -10.47 9.91 3.57
CA ARG A 32 -11.23 9.78 4.83
C ARG A 32 -11.54 11.13 5.46
N MET A 33 -10.58 12.02 5.49
CA MET A 33 -10.73 13.35 6.08
C MET A 33 -11.74 14.21 5.33
N LYS A 34 -11.76 14.11 4.01
CA LYS A 34 -12.64 14.92 3.16
C LYS A 34 -14.09 14.46 3.17
N SER A 35 -14.31 13.15 3.16
CA SER A 35 -15.66 12.62 2.96
C SER A 35 -16.38 12.31 4.27
N GLY A 36 -15.65 12.11 5.35
CA GLY A 36 -16.22 11.58 6.59
C GLY A 36 -16.85 10.18 6.43
N ASN A 37 -16.99 9.72 5.20
CA ASN A 37 -17.58 8.44 4.82
C ASN A 37 -16.66 7.74 3.83
N MET A 38 -16.88 6.43 3.66
CA MET A 38 -16.16 5.66 2.67
C MET A 38 -16.52 6.10 1.25
N PRO A 39 -15.56 6.31 0.35
CA PRO A 39 -15.86 6.57 -1.06
C PRO A 39 -16.67 5.43 -1.68
N ASP A 40 -17.66 5.78 -2.52
CA ASP A 40 -18.60 4.82 -3.11
C ASP A 40 -17.96 3.77 -4.01
N SER A 41 -16.76 4.02 -4.50
CA SER A 41 -16.08 3.16 -5.47
C SER A 41 -15.04 2.23 -4.85
N LEU A 42 -15.08 2.00 -3.56
CA LEU A 42 -14.08 1.16 -2.90
C LEU A 42 -14.27 -0.32 -3.19
N GLY A 43 -13.17 -0.96 -3.59
CA GLY A 43 -13.11 -2.41 -3.63
C GLY A 43 -12.98 -3.03 -2.23
N VAL A 44 -13.20 -4.33 -2.15
CA VAL A 44 -13.19 -5.08 -0.88
C VAL A 44 -11.90 -4.84 -0.07
N ASN A 45 -10.76 -4.76 -0.74
CA ASN A 45 -9.48 -4.53 -0.06
C ASN A 45 -9.36 -3.13 0.52
N GLN A 46 -9.91 -2.12 -0.15
CA GLN A 46 -9.93 -0.77 0.39
C GLN A 46 -10.87 -0.67 1.59
N ILE A 47 -11.98 -1.38 1.58
CA ILE A 47 -12.87 -1.49 2.73
C ILE A 47 -12.12 -2.10 3.91
N TYR A 48 -11.38 -3.18 3.68
CA TYR A 48 -10.56 -3.82 4.70
C TYR A 48 -9.54 -2.83 5.30
N TRP A 49 -8.81 -2.11 4.44
CA TRP A 49 -7.84 -1.11 4.88
C TRP A 49 -8.49 -0.02 5.72
N LEU A 50 -9.63 0.49 5.29
CA LEU A 50 -10.36 1.53 6.02
C LEU A 50 -10.87 1.04 7.37
N ILE A 51 -11.34 -0.19 7.45
CA ILE A 51 -11.76 -0.79 8.73
C ILE A 51 -10.56 -0.90 9.68
N CYS A 52 -9.41 -1.35 9.16
CA CYS A 52 -8.18 -1.42 9.95
C CYS A 52 -7.77 -0.03 10.45
N GLU A 53 -7.91 1.00 9.61
CA GLU A 53 -7.57 2.37 9.97
C GLU A 53 -8.45 2.97 11.05
N ASN A 54 -9.74 2.66 11.05
CA ASN A 54 -10.64 3.16 12.08
C ASN A 54 -10.24 2.68 13.48
N ASN A 55 -9.53 1.58 13.56
CA ASN A 55 -9.12 0.95 14.80
C ASN A 55 -7.65 1.14 15.15
N LYS A 56 -6.85 1.76 14.27
CA LYS A 56 -5.40 1.83 14.43
C LYS A 56 -4.85 3.20 14.06
N ASP A 57 -3.80 3.62 14.75
CA ASP A 57 -3.09 4.86 14.45
C ASP A 57 -2.19 4.72 13.22
N TYR A 58 -2.03 5.84 12.50
CA TYR A 58 -1.15 5.95 11.33
C TYR A 58 0.26 6.39 11.70
N GLY A 59 0.79 5.96 12.83
CA GLY A 59 2.15 6.28 13.24
C GLY A 59 2.44 7.79 13.23
N SER A 60 3.53 8.20 12.60
CA SER A 60 4.02 9.58 12.62
C SER A 60 3.32 10.54 11.63
N ARG A 61 2.32 10.09 10.89
CA ARG A 61 1.66 10.93 9.87
C ARG A 61 0.63 11.92 10.42
N LYS A 62 0.59 12.11 11.72
CA LYS A 62 -0.47 12.89 12.37
C LYS A 62 -0.50 14.37 12.00
N ASN A 63 0.64 14.97 11.65
CA ASN A 63 0.76 16.42 11.55
C ASN A 63 0.85 16.99 10.14
N GLN A 64 1.30 16.22 9.17
CA GLN A 64 1.37 16.67 7.78
C GLN A 64 1.15 15.50 6.83
N ILE A 65 -0.02 15.51 6.18
CA ILE A 65 -0.32 14.53 5.16
C ILE A 65 -0.16 15.23 3.81
N VAL A 66 0.90 14.86 3.09
CA VAL A 66 1.17 15.39 1.75
C VAL A 66 0.97 14.27 0.75
N CYS A 67 -0.02 14.43 -0.12
CA CYS A 67 -0.31 13.47 -1.18
C CYS A 67 0.05 14.08 -2.53
N ASN A 68 1.01 13.48 -3.21
CA ASN A 68 1.50 13.94 -4.51
C ASN A 68 1.09 13.00 -5.65
N ILE A 69 0.19 12.05 -5.40
CA ILE A 69 -0.30 11.15 -6.44
C ILE A 69 -1.73 11.52 -6.82
N SER A 70 -2.07 11.24 -8.09
CA SER A 70 -3.41 11.44 -8.62
C SER A 70 -4.34 10.28 -8.26
N ASP A 71 -5.63 10.45 -8.50
CA ASP A 71 -6.62 9.39 -8.34
C ASP A 71 -6.29 8.18 -9.22
N ASP A 72 -5.83 8.42 -10.45
CA ASP A 72 -5.46 7.34 -11.37
C ASP A 72 -4.25 6.55 -10.87
N GLU A 73 -3.25 7.24 -10.34
CA GLU A 73 -2.07 6.60 -9.75
C GLU A 73 -2.45 5.78 -8.51
N ALA A 74 -3.31 6.32 -7.66
CA ALA A 74 -3.81 5.59 -6.49
C ALA A 74 -4.58 4.33 -6.91
N GLU A 75 -5.38 4.42 -7.96
CA GLU A 75 -6.11 3.26 -8.49
C GLU A 75 -5.18 2.17 -9.01
N GLU A 76 -4.11 2.54 -9.68
CA GLU A 76 -3.11 1.58 -10.16
C GLU A 76 -2.38 0.89 -8.99
N ILE A 77 -2.08 1.62 -7.93
CA ILE A 77 -1.48 1.03 -6.72
C ILE A 77 -2.48 0.07 -6.06
N ARG A 78 -3.74 0.46 -5.99
CA ARG A 78 -4.80 -0.42 -5.45
C ARG A 78 -4.88 -1.73 -6.24
N LYS A 79 -4.87 -1.66 -7.56
CA LYS A 79 -4.87 -2.85 -8.43
C LYS A 79 -3.66 -3.74 -8.18
N LEU A 80 -2.49 -3.16 -8.01
CA LEU A 80 -1.28 -3.91 -7.68
C LEU A 80 -1.42 -4.68 -6.37
N ILE A 81 -1.92 -4.02 -5.34
CA ILE A 81 -2.12 -4.65 -4.03
C ILE A 81 -3.11 -5.81 -4.11
N ILE A 82 -4.22 -5.61 -4.80
CA ILE A 82 -5.23 -6.65 -5.00
C ILE A 82 -4.63 -7.81 -5.78
N ASP A 83 -3.94 -7.53 -6.87
CA ASP A 83 -3.38 -8.54 -7.74
C ASP A 83 -2.41 -9.46 -7.00
N ILE A 84 -1.52 -8.89 -6.20
CA ILE A 84 -0.56 -9.70 -5.46
C ILE A 84 -1.22 -10.52 -4.35
N GLN A 85 -2.23 -9.97 -3.68
CA GLN A 85 -2.91 -10.68 -2.58
C GLN A 85 -3.77 -11.84 -3.06
N PHE A 86 -4.31 -11.74 -4.27
CA PHE A 86 -5.14 -12.79 -4.86
C PHE A 86 -4.42 -13.65 -5.88
N SER A 87 -3.11 -13.48 -6.04
CA SER A 87 -2.32 -14.28 -6.97
C SER A 87 -2.15 -15.71 -6.48
N ASP A 88 -2.42 -16.68 -7.35
CA ASP A 88 -2.18 -18.09 -7.07
C ASP A 88 -0.72 -18.48 -7.24
N ARG A 89 0.09 -17.60 -7.81
CA ARG A 89 1.50 -17.86 -8.10
C ARG A 89 2.42 -17.66 -6.89
N ILE A 90 1.90 -17.06 -5.84
CA ILE A 90 2.67 -16.70 -4.66
C ILE A 90 2.21 -17.57 -3.50
N CYS A 91 3.15 -18.20 -2.80
CA CYS A 91 2.82 -19.02 -1.64
C CYS A 91 2.33 -18.15 -0.48
N GLN A 92 1.66 -18.77 0.47
CA GLN A 92 1.04 -18.08 1.60
C GLN A 92 2.07 -17.32 2.44
N SER A 93 3.26 -17.89 2.64
CA SER A 93 4.33 -17.21 3.39
C SER A 93 4.79 -15.92 2.72
N ALA A 94 4.90 -15.94 1.39
CA ALA A 94 5.26 -14.76 0.63
C ALA A 94 4.16 -13.69 0.70
N LYS A 95 2.89 -14.10 0.66
CA LYS A 95 1.75 -13.17 0.81
C LYS A 95 1.77 -12.49 2.17
N VAL A 96 2.07 -13.20 3.23
CA VAL A 96 2.18 -12.63 4.58
C VAL A 96 3.33 -11.62 4.63
N ALA A 97 4.47 -11.95 4.07
CA ALA A 97 5.61 -11.03 4.03
C ALA A 97 5.28 -9.76 3.25
N VAL A 98 4.66 -9.88 2.08
CA VAL A 98 4.22 -8.75 1.27
C VAL A 98 3.21 -7.90 2.03
N ARG A 99 2.27 -8.53 2.71
CA ARG A 99 1.28 -7.81 3.51
C ARG A 99 1.94 -6.97 4.60
N LEU A 100 2.89 -7.52 5.33
CA LEU A 100 3.62 -6.76 6.35
C LEU A 100 4.37 -5.57 5.76
N PHE A 101 5.00 -5.76 4.61
CA PHE A 101 5.68 -4.67 3.90
C PHE A 101 4.68 -3.58 3.49
N ILE A 102 3.56 -3.95 2.90
CA ILE A 102 2.53 -3.01 2.48
C ILE A 102 1.97 -2.25 3.69
N GLU A 103 1.61 -2.95 4.76
CA GLU A 103 1.06 -2.31 5.97
C GLU A 103 2.04 -1.32 6.59
N LYS A 104 3.31 -1.70 6.66
CA LYS A 104 4.33 -0.80 7.20
C LYS A 104 4.38 0.52 6.42
N ASN A 105 4.39 0.45 5.11
CA ASN A 105 4.57 1.64 4.27
C ASN A 105 3.27 2.43 4.09
N VAL A 106 2.15 1.78 3.87
CA VAL A 106 0.86 2.46 3.70
C VAL A 106 0.44 3.15 5.00
N ARG A 107 0.59 2.49 6.13
CA ARG A 107 0.20 3.04 7.42
C ARG A 107 1.29 3.86 8.09
N GLY A 108 2.51 3.84 7.58
CA GLY A 108 3.64 4.56 8.15
C GLY A 108 4.03 4.06 9.55
N LEU A 109 3.93 2.75 9.79
CA LEU A 109 4.20 2.16 11.08
C LEU A 109 5.70 2.08 11.37
N SER A 110 6.08 2.33 12.62
CA SER A 110 7.42 2.04 13.10
C SER A 110 7.58 0.53 13.33
N LEU A 111 8.82 0.09 13.43
CA LEU A 111 9.12 -1.31 13.71
C LEU A 111 8.52 -1.75 15.05
N ASP A 112 8.60 -0.90 16.08
CA ASP A 112 8.06 -1.19 17.39
C ASP A 112 6.53 -1.31 17.38
N GLN A 113 5.85 -0.47 16.61
CA GLN A 113 4.40 -0.57 16.42
C GLN A 113 4.03 -1.89 15.76
N MET A 114 4.79 -2.33 14.77
CA MET A 114 4.54 -3.61 14.09
C MET A 114 4.76 -4.80 15.04
N VAL A 115 5.80 -4.76 15.86
CA VAL A 115 6.07 -5.80 16.85
C VAL A 115 4.87 -5.96 17.79
N ARG A 116 4.33 -4.87 18.27
CA ARG A 116 3.18 -4.89 19.18
C ARG A 116 1.91 -5.40 18.49
N GLU A 117 1.71 -4.97 17.24
CA GLU A 117 0.47 -5.28 16.51
C GLU A 117 0.43 -6.71 16.01
N PHE A 118 1.54 -7.21 15.46
CA PHE A 118 1.60 -8.52 14.84
C PHE A 118 2.12 -9.62 15.77
N ALA A 119 2.53 -9.25 16.98
CA ALA A 119 3.04 -10.19 17.98
C ALA A 119 4.21 -11.05 17.48
N LEU A 120 5.08 -10.47 16.69
CA LEU A 120 6.28 -11.11 16.16
C LEU A 120 7.51 -10.41 16.71
N SER A 121 8.65 -11.12 16.75
CA SER A 121 9.91 -10.51 17.16
C SER A 121 10.34 -9.42 16.17
N ARG A 122 11.11 -8.46 16.66
CA ARG A 122 11.67 -7.37 15.85
C ARG A 122 12.47 -7.91 14.65
N SER A 123 13.27 -8.93 14.89
CA SER A 123 14.05 -9.58 13.84
C SER A 123 13.17 -10.23 12.79
N SER A 124 12.12 -10.95 13.20
CA SER A 124 11.16 -11.58 12.28
C SER A 124 10.44 -10.53 11.43
N ILE A 125 9.95 -9.46 12.05
CA ILE A 125 9.28 -8.38 11.34
C ILE A 125 10.22 -7.77 10.29
N ASN A 126 11.44 -7.45 10.70
CA ASN A 126 12.40 -6.82 9.79
C ASN A 126 12.73 -7.71 8.60
N ASN A 127 12.94 -9.00 8.84
CA ASN A 127 13.21 -9.96 7.78
C ASN A 127 12.02 -10.14 6.84
N MET A 128 10.81 -10.20 7.38
CA MET A 128 9.58 -10.38 6.58
C MET A 128 9.28 -9.13 5.75
N VAL A 129 9.45 -7.95 6.31
CA VAL A 129 9.27 -6.69 5.58
C VAL A 129 10.27 -6.61 4.42
N TYR A 130 11.51 -6.97 4.66
CA TYR A 130 12.54 -6.98 3.64
C TYR A 130 12.22 -7.98 2.53
N ALA A 131 11.84 -9.20 2.90
CA ALA A 131 11.43 -10.23 1.95
C ALA A 131 10.20 -9.79 1.15
N GLY A 132 9.22 -9.19 1.81
CA GLY A 132 8.00 -8.69 1.18
C GLY A 132 8.28 -7.65 0.10
N LYS A 133 9.22 -6.75 0.34
CA LYS A 133 9.67 -5.77 -0.66
C LYS A 133 10.14 -6.45 -1.94
N TYR A 134 10.98 -7.46 -1.82
CA TYR A 134 11.54 -8.15 -3.00
C TYR A 134 10.52 -9.07 -3.67
N TYR A 135 9.64 -9.69 -2.91
CA TYR A 135 8.54 -10.47 -3.50
C TYR A 135 7.62 -9.57 -4.34
N LEU A 136 7.27 -8.41 -3.83
CA LEU A 136 6.43 -7.47 -4.55
C LEU A 136 7.13 -6.96 -5.81
N ALA A 137 8.39 -6.58 -5.70
CA ALA A 137 9.18 -6.13 -6.85
C ALA A 137 9.38 -7.23 -7.89
N GLY A 138 9.51 -8.48 -7.46
CA GLY A 138 9.59 -9.62 -8.36
C GLY A 138 8.26 -9.96 -9.03
N HIS A 139 7.14 -9.68 -8.37
CA HIS A 139 5.81 -9.86 -8.92
C HIS A 139 5.51 -8.84 -10.01
N ASP A 140 5.90 -7.60 -9.81
CA ASP A 140 5.69 -6.51 -10.77
C ASP A 140 7.02 -5.82 -11.08
N LYS A 141 7.53 -6.06 -12.28
CA LYS A 141 8.84 -5.54 -12.71
C LYS A 141 8.85 -4.04 -12.99
N ARG A 142 7.70 -3.39 -13.03
CA ARG A 142 7.60 -1.94 -13.20
C ARG A 142 8.07 -1.19 -11.95
N LEU A 143 8.06 -1.84 -10.81
CA LEU A 143 8.42 -1.24 -9.53
C LEU A 143 9.91 -0.97 -9.44
N LYS A 144 10.25 0.23 -8.98
CA LYS A 144 11.62 0.66 -8.74
C LYS A 144 11.97 0.39 -7.27
N ILE A 145 13.08 -0.32 -7.05
CA ILE A 145 13.51 -0.68 -5.70
C ILE A 145 14.34 0.43 -5.06
N ASP A 146 15.16 1.10 -5.86
CA ASP A 146 16.04 2.18 -5.41
C ASP A 146 15.86 3.44 -6.24
#